data_99efd64964167973fccbb74e696d69d4
#
_entry.id   99efd64964167973fccbb74e696d69d4
#
_cell.length_a   1.000
_cell.length_b   1.000
_cell.length_c   1.000
_cell.angle_alpha   90.00
_cell.angle_beta   90.00
_cell.angle_gamma   90.00
#
_symmetry.space_group_name_H-M   'P 1'
#
loop_
_entity.id
_entity.type
_entity.pdbx_description
1 polymer ?
#
loop_
_entity_poly.entity_id
_entity_poly.type
_entity_poly.pdbx_seq_one_letter_code
_entity_poly.pdbx_strand_id
1 'polypeptide(L)'
;MSKPLVTLILCSRNDSYMGNSRWRLETSINLALINAKNANFLEKLEIVISDWGSEVPLSDMLNLVPEAKGRVKFVHIPPDVAQVEQKDSKFPEVIALNAAARRASGEYIGRIDNDTVIGTDFFRKFEQLHKNNPTDELDLANSFLFVERKSVPFRISRLSLPLPQIHSFINLFKNYFRVESATEWGKEFWWSPVGIMMFHRDIWNATQGYDERLIYWGWMEGDLALRLEQKHKIVEFSKFVGHDFYHLEHYPSLTDYRNRNGPATPRKKNEPVFENLNYKENNDAWGLEKYRSVSIVQHNRVYKNLNFFVKVLLKILFLPRILVSLFFRKFDLFLINYPKYAHRFRSNSKIVGGRIKQKIMSFVVS
;
A
#
# COMPACT_ATOMS: atom_id res chain seq x y z
N MET A 1 -12.55 23.51 -6.24
CA MET A 1 -11.53 23.05 -5.28
C MET A 1 -10.18 23.49 -5.80
N SER A 2 -9.25 23.87 -4.94
CA SER A 2 -7.86 24.12 -5.31
C SER A 2 -7.22 22.84 -5.82
N LYS A 3 -6.19 22.96 -6.66
CA LYS A 3 -5.43 21.80 -7.16
C LYS A 3 -4.77 21.09 -5.96
N PRO A 4 -4.85 19.76 -5.87
CA PRO A 4 -4.19 19.02 -4.80
C PRO A 4 -2.66 19.22 -4.85
N LEU A 5 -2.02 19.23 -3.68
CA LEU A 5 -0.57 19.20 -3.61
C LEU A 5 -0.04 17.78 -3.81
N VAL A 6 -0.69 16.80 -3.16
CA VAL A 6 -0.30 15.39 -3.25
C VAL A 6 -1.46 14.55 -3.77
N THR A 7 -1.20 13.73 -4.77
CA THR A 7 -2.05 12.59 -5.12
C THR A 7 -1.37 11.30 -4.67
N LEU A 8 -2.05 10.54 -3.82
CA LEU A 8 -1.67 9.15 -3.54
C LEU A 8 -2.30 8.24 -4.60
N ILE A 9 -1.47 7.45 -5.25
CA ILE A 9 -1.93 6.43 -6.20
C ILE A 9 -1.75 5.04 -5.62
N LEU A 10 -2.72 4.19 -5.86
CA LEU A 10 -2.69 2.77 -5.52
C LEU A 10 -3.55 1.98 -6.50
N CYS A 11 -3.36 0.67 -6.52
CA CYS A 11 -4.14 -0.22 -7.35
C CYS A 11 -4.66 -1.40 -6.53
N SER A 12 -5.83 -1.87 -6.87
CA SER A 12 -6.45 -3.02 -6.21
C SER A 12 -7.47 -3.69 -7.12
N ARG A 13 -7.98 -4.82 -6.66
CA ARG A 13 -9.12 -5.52 -7.25
C ARG A 13 -10.02 -6.01 -6.11
N ASN A 14 -11.32 -6.10 -6.38
CA ASN A 14 -12.28 -6.66 -5.43
C ASN A 14 -12.14 -8.19 -5.35
N ASP A 15 -11.09 -8.63 -4.68
CA ASP A 15 -10.81 -10.04 -4.41
C ASP A 15 -10.29 -10.25 -2.98
N SER A 16 -9.96 -11.49 -2.64
CA SER A 16 -9.45 -11.85 -1.32
C SER A 16 -7.92 -11.98 -1.27
N TYR A 17 -7.19 -11.20 -2.10
CA TYR A 17 -5.75 -11.28 -2.19
C TYR A 17 -5.05 -11.22 -0.82
N MET A 18 -4.29 -12.27 -0.50
CA MET A 18 -3.56 -12.42 0.77
C MET A 18 -4.43 -12.34 2.04
N GLY A 19 -5.71 -12.69 1.95
CA GLY A 19 -6.70 -12.57 3.02
C GLY A 19 -7.18 -11.12 3.15
N ASN A 20 -8.07 -10.81 4.00
CA ASN A 20 -8.69 -9.51 4.33
C ASN A 20 -8.25 -8.25 3.52
N SER A 21 -8.01 -8.39 2.19
CA SER A 21 -7.54 -7.33 1.30
C SER A 21 -8.42 -6.08 1.35
N ARG A 22 -9.73 -6.28 1.33
CA ARG A 22 -10.69 -5.18 1.44
C ARG A 22 -10.52 -4.38 2.74
N TRP A 23 -10.38 -5.05 3.89
CA TRP A 23 -10.18 -4.38 5.17
C TRP A 23 -8.87 -3.58 5.18
N ARG A 24 -7.78 -4.13 4.61
CA ARG A 24 -6.49 -3.43 4.52
C ARG A 24 -6.62 -2.17 3.67
N LEU A 25 -7.25 -2.27 2.49
CA LEU A 25 -7.49 -1.16 1.59
C LEU A 25 -8.38 -0.08 2.23
N GLU A 26 -9.53 -0.46 2.82
CA GLU A 26 -10.40 0.47 3.55
C GLU A 26 -9.65 1.17 4.69
N THR A 27 -8.84 0.43 5.45
CA THR A 27 -8.05 0.98 6.57
C THR A 27 -7.00 1.95 6.08
N SER A 28 -6.25 1.61 5.04
CA SER A 28 -5.22 2.46 4.43
C SER A 28 -5.82 3.81 3.97
N ILE A 29 -6.85 3.77 3.16
CA ILE A 29 -7.49 4.98 2.62
C ILE A 29 -8.10 5.83 3.75
N ASN A 30 -8.88 5.22 4.63
CA ASN A 30 -9.55 5.94 5.70
C ASN A 30 -8.58 6.60 6.66
N LEU A 31 -7.48 5.91 7.04
CA LEU A 31 -6.49 6.50 7.93
C LEU A 31 -5.65 7.57 7.21
N ALA A 32 -5.36 7.44 5.92
CA ALA A 32 -4.73 8.53 5.17
C ALA A 32 -5.58 9.80 5.19
N LEU A 33 -6.89 9.70 4.97
CA LEU A 33 -7.82 10.83 5.02
C LEU A 33 -7.94 11.43 6.43
N ILE A 34 -8.11 10.61 7.48
CA ILE A 34 -8.21 11.05 8.87
C ILE A 34 -6.91 11.75 9.29
N ASN A 35 -5.76 11.17 8.97
CA ASN A 35 -4.46 11.70 9.36
C ASN A 35 -4.11 12.98 8.58
N ALA A 36 -4.49 13.08 7.31
CA ALA A 36 -4.40 14.32 6.54
C ALA A 36 -5.29 15.42 7.13
N LYS A 37 -6.52 15.09 7.57
CA LYS A 37 -7.39 16.03 8.27
C LYS A 37 -6.77 16.52 9.58
N ASN A 38 -6.21 15.60 10.38
CA ASN A 38 -5.55 15.92 11.64
C ASN A 38 -4.28 16.78 11.44
N ALA A 39 -3.69 16.73 10.25
CA ALA A 39 -2.56 17.55 9.84
C ALA A 39 -2.96 18.88 9.19
N ASN A 40 -4.25 19.20 9.03
CA ASN A 40 -4.78 20.30 8.22
C ASN A 40 -4.35 20.22 6.74
N PHE A 41 -4.12 19.03 6.23
CA PHE A 41 -3.64 18.77 4.86
C PHE A 41 -4.74 18.23 3.93
N LEU A 42 -5.93 17.94 4.45
CA LEU A 42 -6.99 17.23 3.73
C LEU A 42 -7.37 17.88 2.39
N GLU A 43 -7.44 19.23 2.34
CA GLU A 43 -7.79 19.98 1.12
C GLU A 43 -6.70 19.93 0.04
N LYS A 44 -5.50 19.46 0.40
CA LYS A 44 -4.34 19.30 -0.47
C LYS A 44 -4.11 17.86 -0.92
N LEU A 45 -4.96 16.93 -0.44
CA LEU A 45 -4.84 15.51 -0.71
C LEU A 45 -5.88 15.05 -1.72
N GLU A 46 -5.42 14.30 -2.71
CA GLU A 46 -6.20 13.46 -3.60
C GLU A 46 -5.76 12.00 -3.44
N ILE A 47 -6.68 11.06 -3.57
CA ILE A 47 -6.38 9.62 -3.65
C ILE A 47 -7.01 9.07 -4.92
N VAL A 48 -6.20 8.43 -5.77
CA VAL A 48 -6.65 7.80 -7.01
C VAL A 48 -6.37 6.31 -6.95
N ILE A 49 -7.41 5.52 -7.07
CA ILE A 49 -7.36 4.06 -6.93
C ILE A 49 -7.68 3.43 -8.28
N SER A 50 -6.76 2.67 -8.81
CA SER A 50 -7.01 1.87 -9.99
C SER A 50 -7.72 0.58 -9.57
N ASP A 51 -8.94 0.39 -10.06
CA ASP A 51 -9.80 -0.77 -9.82
C ASP A 51 -9.70 -1.73 -11.01
N TRP A 52 -8.85 -2.74 -10.88
CA TRP A 52 -8.45 -3.62 -11.97
C TRP A 52 -9.43 -4.76 -12.19
N GLY A 53 -10.35 -4.60 -13.14
CA GLY A 53 -11.21 -5.69 -13.61
C GLY A 53 -12.15 -6.27 -12.54
N SER A 54 -12.57 -5.47 -11.56
CA SER A 54 -13.54 -5.91 -10.55
C SER A 54 -14.92 -6.10 -11.17
N GLU A 55 -15.53 -7.26 -10.95
CA GLU A 55 -16.93 -7.51 -11.37
C GLU A 55 -17.89 -6.56 -10.65
N VAL A 56 -17.71 -6.38 -9.35
CA VAL A 56 -18.38 -5.35 -8.56
C VAL A 56 -17.36 -4.28 -8.24
N PRO A 57 -17.55 -3.05 -8.71
CA PRO A 57 -16.59 -1.97 -8.54
C PRO A 57 -16.19 -1.71 -7.07
N LEU A 58 -14.92 -1.41 -6.82
CA LEU A 58 -14.44 -1.03 -5.50
C LEU A 58 -15.14 0.22 -4.96
N SER A 59 -15.50 1.16 -5.84
CA SER A 59 -16.30 2.35 -5.48
C SER A 59 -17.61 2.01 -4.78
N ASP A 60 -18.20 0.86 -5.11
CA ASP A 60 -19.47 0.39 -4.56
C ASP A 60 -19.30 -0.50 -3.32
N MET A 61 -18.09 -1.03 -3.14
CA MET A 61 -17.81 -2.00 -2.08
C MET A 61 -17.16 -1.38 -0.85
N LEU A 62 -16.32 -0.36 -1.02
CA LEU A 62 -15.55 0.19 0.09
C LEU A 62 -16.39 1.12 0.97
N ASN A 63 -16.19 1.02 2.29
CA ASN A 63 -16.79 1.92 3.26
C ASN A 63 -15.75 2.99 3.64
N LEU A 64 -15.85 4.17 3.02
CA LEU A 64 -14.91 5.25 3.27
C LEU A 64 -15.53 6.33 4.18
N VAL A 65 -14.65 6.98 4.95
CA VAL A 65 -15.03 8.10 5.82
C VAL A 65 -15.60 9.28 5.00
N PRO A 66 -16.40 10.17 5.61
CA PRO A 66 -16.98 11.32 4.90
C PRO A 66 -15.96 12.20 4.20
N GLU A 67 -14.75 12.25 4.70
CA GLU A 67 -13.59 12.96 4.14
C GLU A 67 -13.20 12.48 2.73
N ALA A 68 -13.64 11.29 2.33
CA ALA A 68 -13.39 10.74 0.99
C ALA A 68 -14.14 11.48 -0.12
N LYS A 69 -15.25 12.15 0.23
CA LYS A 69 -16.09 12.84 -0.76
C LYS A 69 -15.30 13.91 -1.52
N GLY A 70 -15.24 13.77 -2.84
CA GLY A 70 -14.54 14.69 -3.73
C GLY A 70 -13.00 14.56 -3.70
N ARG A 71 -12.44 13.64 -2.89
CA ARG A 71 -10.98 13.42 -2.77
C ARG A 71 -10.54 12.03 -3.20
N VAL A 72 -11.44 11.05 -3.11
CA VAL A 72 -11.15 9.68 -3.56
C VAL A 72 -11.83 9.45 -4.90
N LYS A 73 -11.03 9.08 -5.88
CA LYS A 73 -11.44 8.73 -7.23
C LYS A 73 -11.04 7.29 -7.53
N PHE A 74 -11.87 6.59 -8.25
CA PHE A 74 -11.57 5.26 -8.77
C PHE A 74 -11.40 5.34 -10.28
N VAL A 75 -10.30 4.80 -10.78
CA VAL A 75 -10.11 4.53 -12.20
C VAL A 75 -10.63 3.12 -12.42
N HIS A 76 -11.88 3.03 -12.85
CA HIS A 76 -12.51 1.74 -13.14
C HIS A 76 -12.01 1.20 -14.47
N ILE A 77 -11.35 0.05 -14.42
CA ILE A 77 -10.88 -0.71 -15.59
C ILE A 77 -11.81 -1.90 -15.77
N PRO A 78 -12.62 -1.90 -16.82
CA PRO A 78 -13.58 -2.98 -17.05
C PRO A 78 -12.92 -4.36 -17.16
N PRO A 79 -13.61 -5.46 -16.79
CA PRO A 79 -13.07 -6.81 -16.81
C PRO A 79 -12.52 -7.26 -18.17
N ASP A 80 -13.17 -6.86 -19.26
CA ASP A 80 -12.74 -7.17 -20.63
C ASP A 80 -11.41 -6.49 -20.98
N VAL A 81 -11.24 -5.21 -20.63
CA VAL A 81 -9.99 -4.48 -20.79
C VAL A 81 -8.90 -5.09 -19.91
N ALA A 82 -9.22 -5.38 -18.65
CA ALA A 82 -8.28 -5.99 -17.70
C ALA A 82 -7.78 -7.33 -18.21
N GLN A 83 -8.66 -8.17 -18.75
CA GLN A 83 -8.31 -9.49 -19.30
C GLN A 83 -7.36 -9.38 -20.50
N VAL A 84 -7.59 -8.42 -21.39
CA VAL A 84 -6.72 -8.19 -22.56
C VAL A 84 -5.33 -7.74 -22.13
N GLU A 85 -5.24 -6.75 -21.24
CA GLU A 85 -3.98 -6.11 -20.87
C GLU A 85 -3.13 -6.95 -19.90
N GLN A 86 -3.77 -7.74 -19.03
CA GLN A 86 -3.03 -8.61 -18.11
C GLN A 86 -2.39 -9.83 -18.78
N LYS A 87 -2.87 -10.22 -19.97
CA LYS A 87 -2.39 -11.43 -20.68
C LYS A 87 -2.45 -12.66 -19.76
N ASP A 88 -1.30 -13.32 -19.54
CA ASP A 88 -1.14 -14.45 -18.63
C ASP A 88 -0.71 -14.03 -17.19
N SER A 89 -0.53 -12.72 -16.95
CA SER A 89 -0.36 -12.20 -15.60
C SER A 89 -1.70 -12.23 -14.84
N LYS A 90 -1.64 -12.36 -13.53
CA LYS A 90 -2.85 -12.27 -12.69
C LYS A 90 -3.24 -10.85 -12.34
N PHE A 91 -2.28 -9.97 -12.25
CA PHE A 91 -2.46 -8.59 -11.88
C PHE A 91 -1.25 -7.77 -12.35
N PRO A 92 -1.37 -7.02 -13.44
CA PRO A 92 -0.29 -6.19 -13.96
C PRO A 92 -0.24 -4.85 -13.19
N GLU A 93 0.41 -4.87 -12.04
CA GLU A 93 0.48 -3.74 -11.12
C GLU A 93 0.95 -2.45 -11.79
N VAL A 94 1.95 -2.55 -12.67
CA VAL A 94 2.51 -1.40 -13.40
C VAL A 94 1.48 -0.68 -14.27
N ILE A 95 0.66 -1.43 -15.02
CA ILE A 95 -0.37 -0.84 -15.88
C ILE A 95 -1.48 -0.20 -15.02
N ALA A 96 -1.87 -0.88 -13.94
CA ALA A 96 -2.87 -0.37 -13.02
C ALA A 96 -2.41 0.93 -12.34
N LEU A 97 -1.16 0.99 -11.85
CA LEU A 97 -0.60 2.20 -11.23
C LEU A 97 -0.44 3.33 -12.25
N ASN A 98 -0.01 3.03 -13.47
CA ASN A 98 0.07 4.01 -14.55
C ASN A 98 -1.29 4.60 -14.91
N ALA A 99 -2.35 3.78 -14.92
CA ALA A 99 -3.70 4.26 -15.15
C ALA A 99 -4.15 5.26 -14.06
N ALA A 100 -3.78 5.02 -12.81
CA ALA A 100 -4.02 5.96 -11.71
C ALA A 100 -3.14 7.22 -11.83
N ALA A 101 -1.84 7.07 -12.10
CA ALA A 101 -0.89 8.18 -12.19
C ALA A 101 -1.26 9.17 -13.30
N ARG A 102 -1.64 8.67 -14.47
CA ARG A 102 -2.06 9.51 -15.61
C ARG A 102 -3.30 10.36 -15.29
N ARG A 103 -4.14 9.90 -14.38
CA ARG A 103 -5.39 10.57 -13.97
C ARG A 103 -5.27 11.34 -12.66
N ALA A 104 -4.09 11.35 -12.08
CA ALA A 104 -3.76 12.11 -10.89
C ALA A 104 -3.67 13.61 -11.20
N SER A 105 -4.16 14.48 -10.29
CA SER A 105 -4.16 15.92 -10.49
C SER A 105 -3.22 16.69 -9.56
N GLY A 106 -2.63 16.03 -8.56
CA GLY A 106 -1.69 16.62 -7.63
C GLY A 106 -0.39 17.10 -8.26
N GLU A 107 0.30 17.99 -7.58
CA GLU A 107 1.63 18.43 -7.95
C GLU A 107 2.65 17.32 -7.79
N TYR A 108 2.56 16.58 -6.68
CA TYR A 108 3.34 15.39 -6.41
C TYR A 108 2.46 14.15 -6.46
N ILE A 109 2.97 13.08 -7.06
CA ILE A 109 2.27 11.80 -7.14
C ILE A 109 3.07 10.78 -6.36
N GLY A 110 2.46 10.21 -5.32
CA GLY A 110 3.04 9.20 -4.45
C GLY A 110 2.36 7.84 -4.62
N ARG A 111 3.12 6.81 -5.01
CA ARG A 111 2.63 5.43 -5.02
C ARG A 111 2.74 4.85 -3.62
N ILE A 112 1.66 4.26 -3.13
CA ILE A 112 1.59 3.47 -1.90
C ILE A 112 0.99 2.10 -2.19
N ASP A 113 1.29 1.12 -1.34
CA ASP A 113 0.60 -0.18 -1.37
C ASP A 113 -0.81 -0.06 -0.78
N ASN A 114 -1.71 -0.94 -1.18
CA ASN A 114 -3.11 -0.97 -0.73
C ASN A 114 -3.29 -1.31 0.77
N ASP A 115 -2.21 -1.58 1.46
CA ASP A 115 -2.14 -1.89 2.90
C ASP A 115 -1.15 -1.01 3.66
N THR A 116 -0.78 0.12 3.08
CA THR A 116 0.08 1.11 3.72
C THR A 116 -0.74 2.20 4.40
N VAL A 117 -0.63 2.31 5.70
CA VAL A 117 -1.18 3.42 6.50
C VAL A 117 -0.16 4.55 6.58
N ILE A 118 -0.59 5.77 6.30
CA ILE A 118 0.23 6.99 6.41
C ILE A 118 -0.12 7.69 7.71
N GLY A 119 0.89 8.04 8.50
CA GLY A 119 0.71 8.78 9.74
C GLY A 119 0.50 10.29 9.54
N THR A 120 0.13 10.96 10.63
CA THR A 120 -0.17 12.41 10.60
C THR A 120 1.08 13.26 10.38
N ASP A 121 2.23 12.81 10.90
CA ASP A 121 3.46 13.60 10.88
C ASP A 121 4.04 13.74 9.47
N PHE A 122 3.84 12.74 8.60
CA PHE A 122 4.22 12.84 7.18
C PHE A 122 3.57 14.06 6.52
N PHE A 123 2.27 14.23 6.64
CA PHE A 123 1.55 15.32 5.98
C PHE A 123 1.98 16.69 6.49
N ARG A 124 2.18 16.86 7.82
CA ARG A 124 2.67 18.13 8.40
C ARG A 124 4.06 18.49 7.90
N LYS A 125 4.99 17.52 7.95
CA LYS A 125 6.38 17.75 7.57
C LYS A 125 6.51 17.98 6.07
N PHE A 126 5.77 17.22 5.24
CA PHE A 126 5.76 17.42 3.80
C PHE A 126 5.32 18.83 3.43
N GLU A 127 4.24 19.33 4.05
CA GLU A 127 3.76 20.70 3.81
C GLU A 127 4.81 21.76 4.21
N GLN A 128 5.48 21.57 5.35
CA GLN A 128 6.53 22.47 5.80
C GLN A 128 7.72 22.49 4.84
N LEU A 129 8.16 21.29 4.40
CA LEU A 129 9.25 21.17 3.44
C LEU A 129 8.89 21.79 2.10
N HIS A 130 7.69 21.55 1.59
CA HIS A 130 7.24 22.11 0.32
C HIS A 130 7.25 23.66 0.33
N LYS A 131 6.84 24.31 1.42
CA LYS A 131 6.86 25.76 1.56
C LYS A 131 8.26 26.38 1.53
N ASN A 132 9.27 25.61 1.91
CA ASN A 132 10.66 26.06 2.06
C ASN A 132 11.59 25.48 1.00
N ASN A 133 11.08 24.84 -0.05
CA ASN A 133 11.86 24.13 -1.07
C ASN A 133 12.03 25.00 -2.34
N PRO A 134 13.16 24.89 -3.08
CA PRO A 134 14.30 24.00 -2.80
C PRO A 134 15.21 24.49 -1.67
N THR A 135 15.97 23.54 -1.10
CA THR A 135 17.07 23.79 -0.16
C THR A 135 18.37 23.17 -0.69
N ASP A 136 19.51 23.45 -0.07
CA ASP A 136 20.81 22.86 -0.46
C ASP A 136 20.81 21.32 -0.37
N GLU A 137 20.01 20.76 0.54
CA GLU A 137 19.95 19.31 0.78
C GLU A 137 18.84 18.61 -0.02
N LEU A 138 17.77 19.33 -0.36
CA LEU A 138 16.54 18.74 -0.93
C LEU A 138 15.94 19.65 -2.01
N ASP A 139 15.73 19.09 -3.19
CA ASP A 139 14.92 19.65 -4.26
C ASP A 139 13.75 18.71 -4.55
N LEU A 140 12.57 19.01 -4.00
CA LEU A 140 11.38 18.18 -4.14
C LEU A 140 10.93 18.05 -5.60
N ALA A 141 11.08 19.09 -6.41
CA ALA A 141 10.61 19.10 -7.79
C ALA A 141 11.46 18.21 -8.71
N ASN A 142 12.76 18.04 -8.40
CA ASN A 142 13.70 17.29 -9.21
C ASN A 142 14.18 15.98 -8.56
N SER A 143 13.56 15.57 -7.45
CA SER A 143 13.97 14.37 -6.74
C SER A 143 12.94 13.24 -6.83
N PHE A 144 13.46 12.01 -6.85
CA PHE A 144 12.69 10.82 -6.55
C PHE A 144 12.80 10.52 -5.06
N LEU A 145 11.69 10.57 -4.36
CA LEU A 145 11.59 10.47 -2.92
C LEU A 145 11.06 9.09 -2.52
N PHE A 146 11.70 8.42 -1.59
CA PHE A 146 11.17 7.18 -1.02
C PHE A 146 11.24 7.20 0.51
N VAL A 147 10.30 6.52 1.14
CA VAL A 147 10.30 6.29 2.59
C VAL A 147 10.10 4.80 2.84
N GLU A 148 10.96 4.21 3.65
CA GLU A 148 10.79 2.84 4.11
C GLU A 148 9.61 2.74 5.09
N ARG A 149 8.99 1.57 5.20
CA ARG A 149 7.80 1.37 6.02
C ARG A 149 8.12 0.62 7.31
N LYS A 150 7.25 0.77 8.29
CA LYS A 150 7.22 0.00 9.53
C LYS A 150 6.18 -1.10 9.44
N SER A 151 6.42 -2.25 10.06
CA SER A 151 5.48 -3.36 10.07
C SER A 151 4.51 -3.32 11.25
N VAL A 152 3.22 -3.28 10.97
CA VAL A 152 2.15 -3.64 11.91
C VAL A 152 2.04 -5.15 11.94
N PRO A 153 2.19 -5.81 13.11
CA PRO A 153 2.28 -7.27 13.18
C PRO A 153 1.10 -7.99 12.54
N PHE A 154 1.38 -9.05 11.78
CA PHE A 154 0.37 -9.88 11.11
C PHE A 154 -0.78 -10.33 12.03
N ARG A 155 -0.48 -10.65 13.30
CA ARG A 155 -1.51 -11.04 14.28
C ARG A 155 -2.54 -9.94 14.54
N ILE A 156 -2.13 -8.67 14.39
CA ILE A 156 -3.02 -7.51 14.53
C ILE A 156 -3.81 -7.31 13.24
N SER A 157 -3.14 -7.29 12.10
CA SER A 157 -3.79 -7.09 10.79
C SER A 157 -4.87 -8.14 10.51
N ARG A 158 -4.58 -9.41 10.83
CA ARG A 158 -5.56 -10.50 10.60
C ARG A 158 -6.81 -10.42 11.47
N LEU A 159 -6.79 -9.65 12.56
CA LEU A 159 -7.99 -9.43 13.39
C LEU A 159 -9.01 -8.53 12.72
N SER A 160 -8.61 -7.81 11.68
CA SER A 160 -9.45 -6.84 10.95
C SER A 160 -10.14 -5.88 11.92
N LEU A 161 -9.35 -5.29 12.82
CA LEU A 161 -9.87 -4.39 13.87
C LEU A 161 -10.69 -3.26 13.25
N PRO A 162 -11.78 -2.83 13.91
CA PRO A 162 -12.49 -1.62 13.51
C PRO A 162 -11.58 -0.41 13.43
N LEU A 163 -11.87 0.51 12.51
CA LEU A 163 -11.02 1.66 12.17
C LEU A 163 -10.52 2.46 13.38
N PRO A 164 -11.35 2.79 14.41
CA PRO A 164 -10.84 3.53 15.58
C PRO A 164 -9.84 2.74 16.42
N GLN A 165 -9.97 1.41 16.47
CA GLN A 165 -9.09 0.55 17.24
C GLN A 165 -7.74 0.38 16.57
N ILE A 166 -7.71 0.11 15.26
CA ILE A 166 -6.44 0.01 14.53
C ILE A 166 -5.71 1.35 14.51
N HIS A 167 -6.43 2.47 14.36
CA HIS A 167 -5.84 3.81 14.43
C HIS A 167 -5.21 4.07 15.79
N SER A 168 -5.95 3.81 16.89
CA SER A 168 -5.43 3.96 18.26
C SER A 168 -4.24 3.04 18.51
N PHE A 169 -4.28 1.79 18.02
CA PHE A 169 -3.20 0.83 18.13
C PHE A 169 -1.92 1.33 17.44
N ILE A 170 -2.02 1.78 16.19
CA ILE A 170 -0.86 2.29 15.47
C ILE A 170 -0.26 3.50 16.19
N ASN A 171 -1.07 4.49 16.57
CA ASN A 171 -0.60 5.69 17.26
C ASN A 171 0.07 5.39 18.61
N LEU A 172 -0.45 4.44 19.37
CA LEU A 172 0.11 4.07 20.66
C LEU A 172 1.43 3.31 20.54
N PHE A 173 1.56 2.48 19.52
CA PHE A 173 2.70 1.57 19.35
C PHE A 173 3.65 1.94 18.21
N LYS A 174 3.45 3.07 17.52
CA LYS A 174 4.25 3.49 16.35
C LYS A 174 5.77 3.49 16.57
N ASN A 175 6.22 3.78 17.79
CA ASN A 175 7.65 3.82 18.13
C ASN A 175 8.25 2.42 18.37
N TYR A 176 7.42 1.40 18.55
CA TYR A 176 7.85 0.01 18.77
C TYR A 176 7.83 -0.83 17.50
N PHE A 177 7.31 -0.29 16.40
CA PHE A 177 7.33 -1.00 15.13
C PHE A 177 8.71 -0.90 14.49
N ARG A 178 9.17 -2.03 13.98
CA ARG A 178 10.45 -2.11 13.28
C ARG A 178 10.30 -1.50 11.87
N VAL A 179 11.31 -0.73 11.46
CA VAL A 179 11.47 -0.31 10.06
C VAL A 179 11.93 -1.53 9.27
N GLU A 180 11.30 -1.76 8.12
CA GLU A 180 11.72 -2.75 7.15
C GLU A 180 12.69 -2.07 6.20
N SER A 181 13.99 -2.29 6.40
CA SER A 181 15.03 -1.66 5.60
C SER A 181 15.88 -2.68 4.85
N ALA A 182 16.13 -2.43 3.56
CA ALA A 182 17.07 -3.22 2.77
C ALA A 182 18.53 -2.83 3.06
N THR A 183 18.76 -1.60 3.48
CA THR A 183 20.12 -1.11 3.81
C THR A 183 20.73 -1.88 4.98
N GLU A 184 19.92 -2.41 5.92
CA GLU A 184 20.38 -3.33 6.96
C GLU A 184 21.03 -4.60 6.38
N TRP A 185 20.75 -4.93 5.12
CA TRP A 185 21.30 -6.11 4.43
C TRP A 185 22.31 -5.73 3.35
N GLY A 186 22.78 -4.47 3.33
CA GLY A 186 23.73 -3.98 2.34
C GLY A 186 23.15 -3.96 0.91
N LYS A 187 21.84 -3.81 0.77
CA LYS A 187 21.16 -3.76 -0.53
C LYS A 187 20.66 -2.35 -0.81
N GLU A 188 20.49 -2.07 -2.09
CA GLU A 188 19.89 -0.82 -2.57
C GLU A 188 18.43 -0.69 -2.12
N PHE A 189 17.92 0.56 -2.03
CA PHE A 189 16.58 0.82 -1.47
C PHE A 189 15.44 0.07 -2.17
N TRP A 190 15.53 -0.16 -3.48
CA TRP A 190 14.49 -0.88 -4.25
C TRP A 190 14.36 -2.38 -3.91
N TRP A 191 15.22 -2.89 -3.06
CA TRP A 191 15.06 -4.21 -2.44
C TRP A 191 14.29 -4.13 -1.12
N SER A 192 14.05 -2.93 -0.59
CA SER A 192 13.31 -2.76 0.65
C SER A 192 11.81 -2.60 0.41
N PRO A 193 11.01 -3.01 1.39
CA PRO A 193 9.61 -2.68 1.44
C PRO A 193 9.40 -1.17 1.60
N VAL A 194 8.95 -0.51 0.54
CA VAL A 194 8.75 0.95 0.50
C VAL A 194 7.36 1.31 1.01
N GLY A 195 7.27 2.33 1.85
CA GLY A 195 6.00 2.92 2.32
C GLY A 195 5.39 3.86 1.29
N ILE A 196 6.23 4.70 0.68
CA ILE A 196 5.84 5.57 -0.43
C ILE A 196 7.02 5.78 -1.38
N MET A 197 6.72 5.84 -2.67
CA MET A 197 7.60 6.35 -3.72
C MET A 197 6.90 7.56 -4.34
N MET A 198 7.53 8.73 -4.30
CA MET A 198 6.89 9.98 -4.67
C MET A 198 7.84 10.89 -5.46
N PHE A 199 7.32 11.55 -6.48
CA PHE A 199 8.02 12.57 -7.24
C PHE A 199 7.05 13.52 -7.93
N HIS A 200 7.58 14.61 -8.46
CA HIS A 200 6.79 15.63 -9.12
C HIS A 200 6.05 15.06 -10.34
N ARG A 201 4.83 15.52 -10.58
CA ARG A 201 3.99 15.03 -11.69
C ARG A 201 4.64 15.16 -13.05
N ASP A 202 5.45 16.19 -13.26
CA ASP A 202 6.13 16.38 -14.55
C ASP A 202 7.17 15.30 -14.83
N ILE A 203 7.78 14.74 -13.76
CA ILE A 203 8.66 13.58 -13.88
C ILE A 203 7.86 12.33 -14.29
N TRP A 204 6.66 12.11 -13.66
CA TRP A 204 5.74 11.04 -14.07
C TRP A 204 5.38 11.13 -15.55
N ASN A 205 5.06 12.33 -16.01
CA ASN A 205 4.70 12.56 -17.42
C ASN A 205 5.89 12.37 -18.35
N ALA A 206 7.08 12.85 -17.97
CA ALA A 206 8.29 12.74 -18.78
C ALA A 206 8.80 11.30 -18.91
N THR A 207 8.68 10.50 -17.85
CA THR A 207 9.04 9.07 -17.86
C THR A 207 7.93 8.18 -18.38
N GLN A 208 6.69 8.69 -18.43
CA GLN A 208 5.46 7.94 -18.70
C GLN A 208 5.23 6.77 -17.71
N GLY A 209 5.65 6.98 -16.46
CA GLY A 209 5.41 6.05 -15.35
C GLY A 209 6.28 4.80 -15.38
N TYR A 210 5.74 3.72 -14.85
CA TYR A 210 6.35 2.39 -14.86
C TYR A 210 6.40 1.82 -16.27
N ASP A 211 7.40 0.99 -16.56
CA ASP A 211 7.44 0.22 -17.80
C ASP A 211 6.30 -0.79 -17.86
N GLU A 212 5.36 -0.57 -18.79
CA GLU A 212 4.15 -1.42 -18.92
C GLU A 212 4.42 -2.82 -19.47
N ARG A 213 5.67 -3.13 -19.85
CA ARG A 213 6.10 -4.49 -20.19
C ARG A 213 6.28 -5.37 -18.95
N LEU A 214 6.51 -4.78 -17.77
CA LEU A 214 6.71 -5.47 -16.49
C LEU A 214 5.38 -5.95 -15.87
N ILE A 215 4.58 -6.68 -16.62
CA ILE A 215 3.23 -7.10 -16.20
C ILE A 215 3.21 -8.14 -15.09
N TYR A 216 4.34 -8.75 -14.75
CA TYR A 216 4.47 -9.72 -13.68
C TYR A 216 4.95 -9.05 -12.40
N TRP A 217 4.94 -9.79 -11.29
CA TRP A 217 5.36 -9.26 -10.00
C TRP A 217 6.87 -9.06 -9.91
N GLY A 218 7.28 -7.91 -9.36
CA GLY A 218 8.67 -7.56 -9.05
C GLY A 218 9.40 -6.84 -10.17
N TRP A 219 10.56 -6.28 -9.83
CA TRP A 219 11.44 -5.47 -10.65
C TRP A 219 10.95 -4.04 -10.94
N MET A 220 9.67 -3.75 -10.78
CA MET A 220 9.09 -2.47 -11.19
C MET A 220 9.65 -1.26 -10.43
N GLU A 221 9.92 -1.41 -9.15
CA GLU A 221 10.51 -0.35 -8.32
C GLU A 221 11.97 -0.08 -8.72
N GLY A 222 12.74 -1.16 -8.93
CA GLY A 222 14.13 -1.07 -9.37
C GLY A 222 14.26 -0.49 -10.77
N ASP A 223 13.41 -0.93 -11.72
CA ASP A 223 13.34 -0.38 -13.06
C ASP A 223 13.13 1.14 -13.04
N LEU A 224 12.07 1.57 -12.34
CA LEU A 224 11.72 2.99 -12.26
C LEU A 224 12.85 3.80 -11.60
N ALA A 225 13.45 3.30 -10.51
CA ALA A 225 14.53 3.97 -9.82
C ALA A 225 15.76 4.16 -10.72
N LEU A 226 16.21 3.11 -11.40
CA LEU A 226 17.37 3.17 -12.30
C LEU A 226 17.13 4.08 -13.51
N ARG A 227 15.90 4.13 -14.04
CA ARG A 227 15.55 5.07 -15.10
C ARG A 227 15.58 6.52 -14.61
N LEU A 228 15.06 6.78 -13.42
CA LEU A 228 15.00 8.12 -12.84
C LEU A 228 16.38 8.63 -12.40
N GLU A 229 17.25 7.75 -11.90
CA GLU A 229 18.62 8.09 -11.48
C GLU A 229 19.46 8.71 -12.60
N GLN A 230 19.12 8.45 -13.87
CA GLN A 230 19.80 9.06 -15.02
C GLN A 230 19.67 10.60 -15.05
N LYS A 231 18.64 11.17 -14.43
CA LYS A 231 18.35 12.61 -14.49
C LYS A 231 17.96 13.24 -13.15
N HIS A 232 17.61 12.44 -12.15
CA HIS A 232 17.04 12.90 -10.90
C HIS A 232 17.78 12.30 -9.70
N LYS A 233 17.86 13.07 -8.62
CA LYS A 233 18.44 12.59 -7.38
C LYS A 233 17.46 11.64 -6.68
N ILE A 234 17.95 10.46 -6.28
CA ILE A 234 17.20 9.56 -5.41
C ILE A 234 17.45 9.94 -3.96
N VAL A 235 16.39 10.19 -3.21
CA VAL A 235 16.46 10.71 -1.84
C VAL A 235 15.70 9.79 -0.89
N GLU A 236 16.40 9.28 0.11
CA GLU A 236 15.78 8.64 1.27
C GLU A 236 15.07 9.70 2.11
N PHE A 237 13.79 9.87 1.85
CA PHE A 237 13.00 10.97 2.36
C PHE A 237 12.64 10.84 3.85
N SER A 238 12.81 9.64 4.43
CA SER A 238 12.64 9.42 5.87
C SER A 238 13.53 10.30 6.74
N LYS A 239 14.68 10.75 6.22
CA LYS A 239 15.57 11.69 6.88
C LYS A 239 14.90 13.03 7.19
N PHE A 240 13.95 13.43 6.36
CA PHE A 240 13.22 14.70 6.47
C PHE A 240 11.85 14.52 7.14
N VAL A 241 11.08 13.49 6.77
CA VAL A 241 9.71 13.28 7.25
C VAL A 241 9.58 12.22 8.34
N GLY A 242 10.61 11.41 8.55
CA GLY A 242 10.57 10.26 9.45
C GLY A 242 9.87 9.04 8.83
N HIS A 243 9.95 7.91 9.54
CA HIS A 243 9.28 6.66 9.11
C HIS A 243 7.83 6.64 9.63
N ASP A 244 6.93 7.35 8.95
CA ASP A 244 5.52 7.47 9.34
C ASP A 244 4.58 6.70 8.39
N PHE A 245 5.07 5.58 7.87
CA PHE A 245 4.37 4.65 7.00
C PHE A 245 4.32 3.26 7.65
N TYR A 246 3.13 2.65 7.68
CA TYR A 246 2.86 1.43 8.43
C TYR A 246 2.20 0.40 7.54
N HIS A 247 2.90 -0.71 7.28
CA HIS A 247 2.39 -1.83 6.52
C HIS A 247 1.52 -2.73 7.39
N LEU A 248 0.29 -2.95 7.01
CA LEU A 248 -0.60 -3.93 7.63
C LEU A 248 -0.19 -5.32 7.14
N GLU A 249 0.71 -5.99 7.88
CA GLU A 249 1.25 -7.29 7.47
C GLU A 249 0.15 -8.29 7.09
N HIS A 250 0.40 -9.05 6.07
CA HIS A 250 -0.48 -10.10 5.56
C HIS A 250 0.31 -11.39 5.30
N TYR A 251 -0.31 -12.42 4.77
CA TYR A 251 0.42 -13.61 4.35
C TYR A 251 1.44 -13.25 3.27
N PRO A 252 2.72 -13.65 3.43
CA PRO A 252 3.73 -13.36 2.44
C PRO A 252 3.38 -13.98 1.09
N SER A 253 3.43 -13.18 0.04
CA SER A 253 3.11 -13.62 -1.33
C SER A 253 4.00 -14.79 -1.81
N LEU A 254 5.26 -14.80 -1.37
CA LEU A 254 6.24 -15.84 -1.70
C LEU A 254 5.99 -17.17 -1.01
N THR A 255 5.32 -17.18 0.13
CA THR A 255 5.17 -18.36 1.00
C THR A 255 3.74 -18.84 1.12
N ASP A 256 2.77 -18.08 0.64
CA ASP A 256 1.38 -18.49 0.71
C ASP A 256 1.06 -19.50 -0.39
N TYR A 257 0.89 -20.76 0.00
CA TYR A 257 0.50 -21.84 -0.92
C TYR A 257 -0.86 -21.57 -1.60
N ARG A 258 -1.70 -20.69 -1.05
CA ARG A 258 -2.98 -20.28 -1.66
C ARG A 258 -2.76 -19.36 -2.87
N ASN A 259 -1.65 -18.67 -2.90
CA ASN A 259 -1.19 -17.95 -4.06
C ASN A 259 -0.37 -18.87 -4.96
N ARG A 260 -1.02 -19.90 -5.54
CA ARG A 260 -0.38 -20.94 -6.37
C ARG A 260 0.39 -20.42 -7.58
N ASN A 261 0.17 -19.17 -7.95
CA ASN A 261 0.96 -18.48 -8.96
C ASN A 261 1.89 -17.49 -8.28
N GLY A 262 2.49 -17.96 -7.20
CA GLY A 262 3.43 -17.18 -6.43
C GLY A 262 4.45 -16.46 -7.31
N PRO A 263 4.96 -15.34 -6.83
CA PRO A 263 5.72 -14.38 -7.65
C PRO A 263 7.06 -14.92 -8.16
N ALA A 264 7.53 -16.07 -7.71
CA ALA A 264 8.82 -16.62 -8.13
C ALA A 264 8.92 -16.86 -9.65
N THR A 265 7.90 -17.47 -10.27
CA THR A 265 7.89 -17.70 -11.73
C THR A 265 7.57 -16.43 -12.50
N PRO A 266 6.54 -15.65 -12.15
CA PRO A 266 6.28 -14.37 -12.79
C PRO A 266 7.46 -13.40 -12.75
N ARG A 267 8.17 -13.30 -11.62
CA ARG A 267 9.35 -12.44 -11.50
C ARG A 267 10.42 -12.72 -12.55
N LYS A 268 10.69 -13.99 -12.82
CA LYS A 268 11.64 -14.39 -13.87
C LYS A 268 11.20 -13.95 -15.26
N LYS A 269 9.91 -13.83 -15.52
CA LYS A 269 9.40 -13.35 -16.81
C LYS A 269 9.64 -11.83 -17.03
N ASN A 270 9.82 -11.05 -15.95
CA ASN A 270 10.19 -9.65 -16.05
C ASN A 270 11.70 -9.44 -16.28
N GLU A 271 12.56 -10.40 -15.91
CA GLU A 271 14.03 -10.24 -16.02
C GLU A 271 14.50 -9.80 -17.40
N PRO A 272 14.01 -10.36 -18.54
CA PRO A 272 14.46 -9.94 -19.86
C PRO A 272 14.13 -8.48 -20.21
N VAL A 273 13.12 -7.88 -19.58
CA VAL A 273 12.72 -6.48 -19.80
C VAL A 273 13.69 -5.53 -19.13
N PHE A 274 14.36 -5.97 -18.07
CA PHE A 274 15.23 -5.17 -17.22
C PHE A 274 16.65 -4.94 -17.80
N GLU A 275 16.96 -5.48 -18.98
CA GLU A 275 18.32 -5.44 -19.54
C GLU A 275 18.69 -4.10 -20.20
N ASN A 276 17.70 -3.36 -20.73
CA ASN A 276 17.93 -2.10 -21.45
C ASN A 276 16.97 -1.02 -20.93
N LEU A 277 17.43 -0.20 -20.00
CA LEU A 277 16.64 0.82 -19.34
C LEU A 277 16.77 2.17 -20.08
N ASN A 278 15.66 2.65 -20.64
CA ASN A 278 15.56 4.00 -21.17
C ASN A 278 14.78 4.87 -20.17
N TYR A 279 15.12 6.15 -20.10
CA TYR A 279 14.39 7.08 -19.24
C TYR A 279 12.88 7.07 -19.52
N LYS A 280 12.47 6.95 -20.78
CA LYS A 280 11.09 6.79 -21.25
C LYS A 280 10.96 5.44 -21.97
N GLU A 281 10.17 4.52 -21.43
CA GLU A 281 9.97 3.17 -21.98
C GLU A 281 8.59 2.99 -22.65
N ASN A 282 7.59 3.73 -22.21
CA ASN A 282 6.24 3.64 -22.77
C ASN A 282 6.02 4.61 -23.94
N ASN A 283 4.92 4.43 -24.63
CA ASN A 283 4.45 5.36 -25.66
C ASN A 283 3.41 6.35 -25.09
N ASP A 284 2.91 7.26 -25.91
CA ASP A 284 2.00 8.31 -25.47
C ASP A 284 0.62 7.80 -25.01
N ALA A 285 0.26 6.55 -25.31
CA ALA A 285 -0.97 5.92 -24.87
C ALA A 285 -0.84 5.17 -23.51
N TRP A 286 0.25 5.39 -22.76
CA TRP A 286 0.47 4.76 -21.45
C TRP A 286 -0.70 5.00 -20.48
N GLY A 287 -0.84 4.16 -19.48
CA GLY A 287 -1.90 4.29 -18.47
C GLY A 287 -3.30 4.08 -19.04
N LEU A 288 -3.42 3.21 -20.04
CA LEU A 288 -4.69 2.82 -20.66
C LEU A 288 -5.44 3.97 -21.35
N GLU A 289 -4.75 4.98 -21.86
CA GLU A 289 -5.35 6.13 -22.54
C GLU A 289 -6.15 5.73 -23.78
N LYS A 290 -5.73 4.66 -24.46
CA LYS A 290 -6.41 4.14 -25.64
C LYS A 290 -7.83 3.61 -25.39
N TYR A 291 -8.17 3.31 -24.12
CA TYR A 291 -9.47 2.72 -23.77
C TYR A 291 -10.46 3.77 -23.28
N ARG A 292 -11.46 4.12 -24.09
CA ARG A 292 -12.55 5.03 -23.71
C ARG A 292 -13.45 4.51 -22.59
N SER A 293 -13.49 3.18 -22.40
CA SER A 293 -14.26 2.52 -21.34
C SER A 293 -13.62 2.62 -19.97
N VAL A 294 -12.34 2.99 -19.88
CA VAL A 294 -11.67 3.27 -18.61
C VAL A 294 -12.14 4.62 -18.08
N SER A 295 -12.92 4.61 -17.03
CA SER A 295 -13.64 5.77 -16.51
C SER A 295 -13.21 6.14 -15.08
N ILE A 296 -13.40 7.42 -14.73
CA ILE A 296 -13.24 7.89 -13.37
C ILE A 296 -14.60 7.85 -12.66
N VAL A 297 -14.67 7.12 -11.55
CA VAL A 297 -15.87 7.00 -10.72
C VAL A 297 -15.60 7.63 -9.36
N GLN A 298 -16.53 8.45 -8.88
CA GLN A 298 -16.48 9.04 -7.55
C GLN A 298 -17.05 8.06 -6.51
N HIS A 299 -16.48 8.08 -5.32
CA HIS A 299 -17.01 7.26 -4.23
C HIS A 299 -18.34 7.79 -3.71
N ASN A 300 -19.37 6.92 -3.65
CA ASN A 300 -20.74 7.28 -3.28
C ASN A 300 -21.18 6.74 -1.90
N ARG A 301 -20.40 5.84 -1.28
CA ARG A 301 -20.73 5.26 0.02
C ARG A 301 -19.99 5.98 1.14
N VAL A 302 -20.69 6.21 2.26
CA VAL A 302 -20.12 6.87 3.44
C VAL A 302 -20.05 5.87 4.59
N TYR A 303 -18.91 5.87 5.27
CA TYR A 303 -18.68 5.09 6.48
C TYR A 303 -19.72 5.39 7.54
N LYS A 304 -20.46 4.37 8.00
CA LYS A 304 -21.37 4.51 9.14
C LYS A 304 -20.54 4.50 10.42
N ASN A 305 -20.44 5.65 11.06
CA ASN A 305 -19.79 5.74 12.36
C ASN A 305 -20.47 4.82 13.37
N LEU A 306 -19.69 3.95 14.01
CA LEU A 306 -20.16 3.16 15.14
C LEU A 306 -20.55 4.06 16.31
N ASN A 307 -21.65 3.71 16.99
CA ASN A 307 -22.06 4.37 18.22
C ASN A 307 -20.91 4.36 19.25
N PHE A 308 -20.82 5.41 20.08
CA PHE A 308 -19.80 5.55 21.12
C PHE A 308 -19.70 4.31 22.03
N PHE A 309 -20.82 3.80 22.51
CA PHE A 309 -20.85 2.60 23.36
C PHE A 309 -20.29 1.36 22.65
N VAL A 310 -20.61 1.18 21.37
CA VAL A 310 -20.05 0.09 20.56
C VAL A 310 -18.54 0.25 20.38
N LYS A 311 -18.04 1.47 20.19
CA LYS A 311 -16.59 1.74 20.12
C LYS A 311 -15.87 1.38 21.42
N VAL A 312 -16.45 1.72 22.58
CA VAL A 312 -15.89 1.39 23.90
C VAL A 312 -15.93 -0.12 24.13
N LEU A 313 -17.04 -0.77 23.86
CA LEU A 313 -17.20 -2.22 24.01
C LEU A 313 -16.18 -2.98 23.14
N LEU A 314 -16.01 -2.57 21.89
CA LEU A 314 -15.01 -3.18 20.99
C LEU A 314 -13.57 -2.99 21.52
N LYS A 315 -13.24 -1.83 22.11
CA LYS A 315 -11.92 -1.63 22.74
C LYS A 315 -11.67 -2.65 23.85
N ILE A 316 -12.66 -2.86 24.71
CA ILE A 316 -12.56 -3.83 25.81
C ILE A 316 -12.41 -5.25 25.26
N LEU A 317 -13.22 -5.65 24.30
CA LEU A 317 -13.20 -6.99 23.72
C LEU A 317 -11.91 -7.32 22.95
N PHE A 318 -11.30 -6.33 22.31
CA PHE A 318 -10.10 -6.54 21.51
C PHE A 318 -8.79 -6.37 22.30
N LEU A 319 -8.82 -5.68 23.46
CA LEU A 319 -7.61 -5.44 24.25
C LEU A 319 -6.85 -6.73 24.62
N PRO A 320 -7.48 -7.81 25.13
CA PRO A 320 -6.77 -9.05 25.42
C PRO A 320 -6.13 -9.67 24.18
N ARG A 321 -6.81 -9.62 23.01
CA ARG A 321 -6.28 -10.13 21.74
C ARG A 321 -5.08 -9.33 21.26
N ILE A 322 -5.09 -8.02 21.44
CA ILE A 322 -3.97 -7.13 21.12
C ILE A 322 -2.76 -7.46 22.01
N LEU A 323 -2.96 -7.60 23.33
CA LEU A 323 -1.89 -7.93 24.27
C LEU A 323 -1.25 -9.30 23.96
N VAL A 324 -2.07 -10.32 23.71
CA VAL A 324 -1.58 -11.64 23.29
C VAL A 324 -0.80 -11.55 21.97
N SER A 325 -1.26 -10.75 21.03
CA SER A 325 -0.59 -10.55 19.74
C SER A 325 0.78 -9.89 19.88
N LEU A 326 0.92 -8.93 20.80
CA LEU A 326 2.20 -8.28 21.09
C LEU A 326 3.18 -9.24 21.74
N PHE A 327 2.71 -10.07 22.69
CA PHE A 327 3.54 -11.08 23.34
C PHE A 327 4.15 -12.07 22.34
N PHE A 328 3.38 -12.53 21.35
CA PHE A 328 3.84 -13.46 20.32
C PHE A 328 4.54 -12.81 19.14
N ARG A 329 4.77 -11.52 19.12
CA ARG A 329 5.40 -10.79 17.98
C ARG A 329 6.74 -11.38 17.54
N LYS A 330 7.61 -11.74 18.48
CA LYS A 330 8.93 -12.33 18.15
C LYS A 330 8.78 -13.67 17.42
N PHE A 331 7.77 -14.45 17.78
CA PHE A 331 7.47 -15.73 17.15
C PHE A 331 6.90 -15.54 15.73
N ASP A 332 6.07 -14.56 15.52
CA ASP A 332 5.53 -14.26 14.18
C ASP A 332 6.63 -13.78 13.23
N LEU A 333 7.53 -12.90 13.68
CA LEU A 333 8.67 -12.46 12.89
C LEU A 333 9.60 -13.64 12.54
N PHE A 334 9.81 -14.56 13.46
CA PHE A 334 10.53 -15.80 13.19
C PHE A 334 9.85 -16.61 12.10
N LEU A 335 8.54 -16.84 12.17
CA LEU A 335 7.79 -17.59 11.16
C LEU A 335 7.78 -16.91 9.79
N ILE A 336 7.75 -15.58 9.74
CA ILE A 336 7.80 -14.81 8.49
C ILE A 336 9.20 -14.93 7.85
N ASN A 337 10.25 -14.75 8.64
CA ASN A 337 11.63 -14.77 8.14
C ASN A 337 12.15 -16.18 7.82
N TYR A 338 11.53 -17.23 8.38
CA TYR A 338 11.93 -18.61 8.18
C TYR A 338 10.77 -19.49 7.70
N PRO A 339 10.30 -19.30 6.46
CA PRO A 339 9.11 -19.97 5.94
C PRO A 339 9.20 -21.50 5.93
N LYS A 340 10.42 -22.07 5.81
CA LYS A 340 10.64 -23.53 5.93
C LYS A 340 10.23 -24.09 7.30
N TYR A 341 10.48 -23.33 8.37
CA TYR A 341 10.05 -23.70 9.73
C TYR A 341 8.56 -23.43 9.93
N ALA A 342 8.02 -22.38 9.31
CA ALA A 342 6.59 -22.09 9.34
C ALA A 342 5.75 -23.24 8.77
N HIS A 343 6.19 -23.82 7.66
CA HIS A 343 5.52 -24.97 7.05
C HIS A 343 5.58 -26.21 7.96
N ARG A 344 6.72 -26.51 8.55
CA ARG A 344 6.92 -27.64 9.47
C ARG A 344 6.15 -27.47 10.79
N PHE A 345 6.08 -26.26 11.30
CA PHE A 345 5.31 -25.93 12.51
C PHE A 345 3.79 -25.99 12.24
N ARG A 346 3.33 -25.55 11.06
CA ARG A 346 1.91 -25.65 10.64
C ARG A 346 1.45 -27.07 10.38
N SER A 347 2.30 -27.93 9.84
CA SER A 347 1.99 -29.36 9.66
C SER A 347 1.90 -30.10 10.99
N ASN A 348 2.78 -29.79 11.95
CA ASN A 348 2.76 -30.38 13.29
C ASN A 348 1.72 -29.71 14.22
N SER A 349 1.40 -28.42 14.03
CA SER A 349 0.40 -27.73 14.83
C SER A 349 -1.04 -28.12 14.47
N LYS A 350 -1.29 -28.74 13.33
CA LYS A 350 -2.59 -29.39 13.07
C LYS A 350 -2.87 -30.53 14.09
N ILE A 351 -1.84 -31.16 14.61
CA ILE A 351 -1.97 -32.25 15.59
C ILE A 351 -2.05 -31.70 17.03
N VAL A 352 -1.27 -30.66 17.35
CA VAL A 352 -1.21 -30.06 18.70
C VAL A 352 -2.16 -28.86 18.83
N GLY A 353 -2.34 -28.08 17.76
CA GLY A 353 -3.19 -26.87 17.74
C GLY A 353 -4.69 -27.14 17.80
N GLY A 354 -5.13 -28.35 17.39
CA GLY A 354 -6.54 -28.75 17.55
C GLY A 354 -6.96 -28.75 19.03
N ARG A 355 -6.12 -29.27 19.91
CA ARG A 355 -6.39 -29.34 21.36
C ARG A 355 -6.16 -28.04 22.11
N ILE A 356 -5.13 -27.28 21.75
CA ILE A 356 -4.84 -25.98 22.36
C ILE A 356 -5.80 -24.90 21.86
N LYS A 357 -6.16 -24.93 20.58
CA LYS A 357 -7.14 -23.98 20.01
C LYS A 357 -8.54 -24.20 20.57
N GLN A 358 -8.96 -25.44 20.81
CA GLN A 358 -10.21 -25.73 21.52
C GLN A 358 -10.19 -25.28 22.99
N LYS A 359 -9.08 -25.47 23.72
CA LYS A 359 -8.95 -24.97 25.10
C LYS A 359 -8.88 -23.46 25.22
N ILE A 360 -8.17 -22.78 24.30
CA ILE A 360 -8.10 -21.29 24.32
C ILE A 360 -9.40 -20.68 23.83
N MET A 361 -10.07 -21.28 22.84
CA MET A 361 -11.38 -20.79 22.37
C MET A 361 -12.49 -21.04 23.41
N SER A 362 -12.46 -22.13 24.16
CA SER A 362 -13.38 -22.34 25.26
C SER A 362 -13.17 -21.36 26.42
N PHE A 363 -11.96 -20.84 26.62
CA PHE A 363 -11.64 -19.85 27.66
C PHE A 363 -11.95 -18.40 27.26
N VAL A 364 -12.21 -18.15 25.98
CA VAL A 364 -12.47 -16.80 25.42
C VAL A 364 -13.94 -16.61 25.03
N VAL A 365 -14.72 -17.71 25.02
CA VAL A 365 -16.16 -17.73 24.68
C VAL A 365 -17.02 -18.05 25.91
N SER A 366 -16.43 -18.51 27.05
CA SER A 366 -17.02 -18.51 28.38
C SER A 366 -16.64 -17.21 29.11
#